data_82cbdae05fa59303b2ce6a2d736dbb1f
#
_entry.id   82cbdae05fa59303b2ce6a2d736dbb1f
#
_cell.length_a   1.000
_cell.length_b   1.000
_cell.length_c   1.000
_cell.angle_alpha   90.00
_cell.angle_beta   90.00
_cell.angle_gamma   90.00
#
_symmetry.space_group_name_H-M   'P 1'
#
loop_
_entity.id
_entity.type
_entity.pdbx_description
1 polymer ?
#
loop_
_entity_poly.entity_id
_entity_poly.type
_entity_poly.pdbx_seq_one_letter_code
_entity_poly.pdbx_strand_id
1 'polypeptide(L)'
;MSKQYETVIGLEVHVELATKTKIFCACSTEFGGAPNTHTCPVCTGMPGSLPVLNKQVMEYALAVGLAVNCQINQYCKFDRKNYFYPDNPQNYQISQLYLPICHDGHVEIDTPAGKKKIGIHEIHMEEDAGKLIHDEWEDCSLVDYNRSGVPLIEIVSEPDMRSGDEVIAYLEKLRLIIQYLGASDCKLQEGSMRADVNLSVREAGSSELGTRTEMKNLNSFKAIARAIEGERKRQIELIEEGKPVVQETRRWDDNKESSYAMRSKEDARDYRYFPDPDLPPVVISDEWIGNIKSRQPELRTEKMARYQEEFNLSEYDADIITGSKHMADIFEAVTAICGKAKEAANWLMVEAMRLLKEHDMDPEEMTFSAENLAKLIHLVDNGTINRTVGKEVFEKIFAENIDPEQYVEEKGLRVVNDEEELRRVIEGIVSANPQSVEDYHSGKEKAFGFLVGQTMRSMKGKADPGAVNRILKELLG
;
A
#
# COMPACT_ATOMS: atom_id res chain seq x y z
N MET A 1 -18.20 26.38 -31.16
CA MET A 1 -17.67 26.12 -29.80
C MET A 1 -17.28 24.66 -29.78
N SER A 2 -16.06 24.31 -29.35
CA SER A 2 -15.67 22.92 -29.19
C SER A 2 -16.58 22.32 -28.11
N LYS A 3 -17.15 21.15 -28.36
CA LYS A 3 -17.94 20.42 -27.39
C LYS A 3 -17.04 20.09 -26.17
N GLN A 4 -17.53 20.31 -24.97
CA GLN A 4 -16.87 19.87 -23.76
C GLN A 4 -17.41 18.50 -23.37
N TYR A 5 -16.53 17.59 -22.99
CA TYR A 5 -16.87 16.23 -22.61
C TYR A 5 -16.54 15.96 -21.14
N GLU A 6 -17.43 15.23 -20.50
CA GLU A 6 -17.26 14.74 -19.13
C GLU A 6 -17.02 13.23 -19.16
N THR A 7 -16.03 12.76 -18.42
CA THR A 7 -15.78 11.33 -18.20
C THR A 7 -16.59 10.85 -16.98
N VAL A 8 -17.18 9.68 -17.07
CA VAL A 8 -17.91 9.03 -16.00
C VAL A 8 -17.27 7.68 -15.74
N ILE A 9 -16.80 7.45 -14.50
CA ILE A 9 -16.01 6.29 -14.15
C ILE A 9 -16.57 5.62 -12.91
N GLY A 10 -16.76 4.30 -12.99
CA GLY A 10 -16.98 3.38 -11.88
C GLY A 10 -15.93 2.31 -11.86
N LEU A 11 -15.71 1.70 -10.71
CA LEU A 11 -14.70 0.65 -10.48
C LEU A 11 -15.33 -0.62 -9.94
N GLU A 12 -14.78 -1.75 -10.33
CA GLU A 12 -14.91 -3.04 -9.68
C GLU A 12 -13.55 -3.39 -9.07
N VAL A 13 -13.46 -3.40 -7.74
CA VAL A 13 -12.20 -3.64 -7.03
C VAL A 13 -12.26 -4.98 -6.32
N HIS A 14 -11.43 -5.92 -6.79
CA HIS A 14 -11.29 -7.23 -6.18
C HIS A 14 -10.13 -7.23 -5.18
N VAL A 15 -10.37 -7.79 -4.00
CA VAL A 15 -9.37 -7.85 -2.92
C VAL A 15 -9.34 -9.26 -2.35
N GLU A 16 -8.17 -9.90 -2.44
CA GLU A 16 -7.91 -11.18 -1.75
C GLU A 16 -7.80 -10.95 -0.25
N LEU A 17 -8.56 -11.71 0.54
CA LEU A 17 -8.57 -11.57 1.99
C LEU A 17 -7.45 -12.38 2.66
N ALA A 18 -6.79 -11.78 3.64
CA ALA A 18 -5.65 -12.34 4.37
C ALA A 18 -6.06 -13.43 5.39
N THR A 19 -6.82 -14.42 4.93
CA THR A 19 -7.18 -15.60 5.72
C THR A 19 -6.12 -16.69 5.59
N LYS A 20 -5.97 -17.53 6.59
CA LYS A 20 -5.04 -18.67 6.53
C LYS A 20 -5.52 -19.79 5.62
N THR A 21 -6.84 -19.86 5.41
CA THR A 21 -7.47 -20.93 4.61
C THR A 21 -8.44 -20.33 3.61
N LYS A 22 -8.70 -21.07 2.55
CA LYS A 22 -9.61 -20.69 1.49
C LYS A 22 -11.04 -20.47 1.99
N ILE A 23 -11.89 -19.87 1.14
CA ILE A 23 -13.25 -19.46 1.52
C ILE A 23 -14.14 -20.67 1.88
N PHE A 24 -14.01 -21.80 1.20
CA PHE A 24 -14.88 -22.95 1.38
C PHE A 24 -14.17 -24.25 1.76
N CYS A 25 -12.85 -24.22 2.02
CA CYS A 25 -12.08 -25.39 2.45
C CYS A 25 -10.90 -25.00 3.35
N ALA A 26 -10.17 -26.01 3.85
CA ALA A 26 -9.04 -25.81 4.75
C ALA A 26 -7.67 -25.68 4.05
N CYS A 27 -7.61 -25.60 2.71
CA CYS A 27 -6.35 -25.41 2.00
C CYS A 27 -5.74 -24.04 2.28
N SER A 28 -4.41 -23.96 2.28
CA SER A 28 -3.66 -22.72 2.48
C SER A 28 -3.96 -21.69 1.39
N THR A 29 -3.96 -20.42 1.77
CA THR A 29 -4.00 -19.25 0.86
C THR A 29 -2.63 -18.66 0.61
N GLU A 30 -1.55 -19.28 1.12
CA GLU A 30 -0.19 -18.78 1.00
C GLU A 30 0.23 -18.63 -0.46
N PHE A 31 0.77 -17.46 -0.80
CA PHE A 31 1.25 -17.15 -2.14
C PHE A 31 2.61 -17.80 -2.41
N GLY A 32 2.87 -18.17 -3.66
CA GLY A 32 4.18 -18.68 -4.11
C GLY A 32 4.46 -20.15 -3.84
N GLY A 33 3.47 -20.94 -3.39
CA GLY A 33 3.59 -22.39 -3.28
C GLY A 33 3.81 -23.09 -4.64
N ALA A 34 4.42 -24.28 -4.64
CA ALA A 34 4.55 -25.07 -5.87
C ALA A 34 3.16 -25.34 -6.49
N PRO A 35 3.03 -25.35 -7.84
CA PRO A 35 1.73 -25.47 -8.50
C PRO A 35 0.92 -26.68 -8.01
N ASN A 36 -0.37 -26.46 -7.77
CA ASN A 36 -1.34 -27.48 -7.35
C ASN A 36 -1.02 -28.20 -6.02
N THR A 37 -0.25 -27.57 -5.12
CA THR A 37 0.05 -28.12 -3.78
C THR A 37 -0.94 -27.67 -2.71
N HIS A 38 -1.62 -26.53 -2.90
CA HIS A 38 -2.64 -26.00 -1.99
C HIS A 38 -4.05 -26.34 -2.51
N THR A 39 -4.32 -27.60 -2.76
CA THR A 39 -5.58 -28.06 -3.35
C THR A 39 -6.19 -29.23 -2.58
N CYS A 40 -7.50 -29.37 -2.66
CA CYS A 40 -8.27 -30.49 -2.12
C CYS A 40 -9.51 -30.77 -3.00
N PRO A 41 -10.26 -31.85 -2.77
CA PRO A 41 -11.47 -32.15 -3.54
C PRO A 41 -12.49 -31.01 -3.61
N VAL A 42 -12.59 -30.16 -2.58
CA VAL A 42 -13.53 -29.02 -2.56
C VAL A 42 -13.09 -27.93 -3.55
N CYS A 43 -11.89 -27.37 -3.41
CA CYS A 43 -11.45 -26.28 -4.27
C CYS A 43 -11.06 -26.71 -5.70
N THR A 44 -11.00 -28.03 -5.98
CA THR A 44 -10.87 -28.56 -7.33
C THR A 44 -12.19 -29.05 -7.92
N GLY A 45 -13.32 -28.83 -7.24
CA GLY A 45 -14.65 -29.15 -7.77
C GLY A 45 -14.95 -30.63 -7.97
N MET A 46 -14.34 -31.49 -7.14
CA MET A 46 -14.56 -32.95 -7.29
C MET A 46 -16.00 -33.32 -6.93
N PRO A 47 -16.63 -34.27 -7.68
CA PRO A 47 -17.99 -34.69 -7.40
C PRO A 47 -18.17 -35.20 -5.97
N GLY A 48 -19.22 -34.72 -5.29
CA GLY A 48 -19.57 -35.12 -3.93
C GLY A 48 -18.87 -34.31 -2.82
N SER A 49 -17.96 -33.39 -3.15
CA SER A 49 -17.40 -32.44 -2.19
C SER A 49 -18.39 -31.31 -1.90
N LEU A 50 -18.41 -30.83 -0.64
CA LEU A 50 -19.30 -29.76 -0.22
C LEU A 50 -18.51 -28.59 0.34
N PRO A 51 -18.88 -27.33 0.00
CA PRO A 51 -18.26 -26.13 0.53
C PRO A 51 -18.64 -25.91 2.00
N VAL A 52 -17.69 -25.35 2.80
CA VAL A 52 -17.94 -24.91 4.18
C VAL A 52 -17.38 -23.50 4.33
N LEU A 53 -18.26 -22.53 4.59
CA LEU A 53 -17.90 -21.12 4.66
C LEU A 53 -16.91 -20.82 5.80
N ASN A 54 -15.82 -20.16 5.47
CA ASN A 54 -14.82 -19.66 6.42
C ASN A 54 -15.36 -18.42 7.16
N LYS A 55 -15.48 -18.53 8.49
CA LYS A 55 -15.97 -17.46 9.34
C LYS A 55 -15.11 -16.18 9.25
N GLN A 56 -13.78 -16.32 9.12
CA GLN A 56 -12.87 -15.17 9.04
C GLN A 56 -13.10 -14.34 7.78
N VAL A 57 -13.53 -14.96 6.69
CA VAL A 57 -13.91 -14.25 5.45
C VAL A 57 -15.10 -13.33 5.72
N MET A 58 -16.12 -13.84 6.43
CA MET A 58 -17.27 -13.04 6.85
C MET A 58 -16.85 -11.87 7.74
N GLU A 59 -15.99 -12.12 8.73
CA GLU A 59 -15.54 -11.08 9.65
C GLU A 59 -14.75 -9.97 8.94
N TYR A 60 -13.88 -10.31 7.98
CA TYR A 60 -13.16 -9.33 7.18
C TYR A 60 -14.10 -8.55 6.24
N ALA A 61 -15.01 -9.23 5.54
CA ALA A 61 -15.97 -8.57 4.67
C ALA A 61 -16.88 -7.58 5.43
N LEU A 62 -17.36 -7.98 6.61
CA LEU A 62 -18.12 -7.10 7.50
C LEU A 62 -17.29 -5.92 8.00
N ALA A 63 -16.03 -6.15 8.40
CA ALA A 63 -15.15 -5.09 8.87
C ALA A 63 -14.88 -4.04 7.76
N VAL A 64 -14.62 -4.49 6.53
CA VAL A 64 -14.46 -3.60 5.37
C VAL A 64 -15.76 -2.85 5.10
N GLY A 65 -16.91 -3.52 5.03
CA GLY A 65 -18.21 -2.88 4.81
C GLY A 65 -18.50 -1.78 5.83
N LEU A 66 -18.28 -2.06 7.12
CA LEU A 66 -18.46 -1.07 8.19
C LEU A 66 -17.50 0.13 8.05
N ALA A 67 -16.25 -0.12 7.71
CA ALA A 67 -15.22 0.93 7.56
C ALA A 67 -15.49 1.87 6.38
N VAL A 68 -16.16 1.38 5.33
CA VAL A 68 -16.59 2.19 4.17
C VAL A 68 -18.06 2.59 4.22
N ASN A 69 -18.64 2.60 5.42
CA ASN A 69 -19.99 3.10 5.70
C ASN A 69 -21.13 2.38 4.98
N CYS A 70 -20.95 1.11 4.63
CA CYS A 70 -22.01 0.31 4.03
C CYS A 70 -23.10 -0.08 5.06
N GLN A 71 -24.29 -0.30 4.54
CA GLN A 71 -25.36 -0.99 5.23
C GLN A 71 -25.13 -2.49 5.13
N ILE A 72 -25.21 -3.20 6.25
CA ILE A 72 -25.02 -4.65 6.30
C ILE A 72 -26.35 -5.37 6.02
N ASN A 73 -26.34 -6.30 5.07
CA ASN A 73 -27.44 -7.22 4.88
C ASN A 73 -27.41 -8.32 5.95
N GLN A 74 -28.31 -8.23 6.91
CA GLN A 74 -28.39 -9.21 8.01
C GLN A 74 -28.80 -10.60 7.54
N TYR A 75 -29.30 -10.72 6.31
CA TYR A 75 -29.57 -11.99 5.64
C TYR A 75 -28.93 -11.95 4.26
N CYS A 76 -27.84 -12.69 4.10
CA CYS A 76 -27.15 -12.79 2.82
C CYS A 76 -27.01 -14.27 2.40
N LYS A 77 -26.79 -14.49 1.11
CA LYS A 77 -26.63 -15.84 0.56
C LYS A 77 -25.65 -15.84 -0.59
N PHE A 78 -25.17 -17.02 -0.90
CA PHE A 78 -24.32 -17.26 -2.06
C PHE A 78 -25.15 -17.71 -3.26
N ASP A 79 -24.68 -17.35 -4.44
CA ASP A 79 -25.23 -17.72 -5.74
C ASP A 79 -24.14 -18.36 -6.58
N ARG A 80 -24.52 -19.22 -7.54
CA ARG A 80 -23.63 -19.80 -8.53
C ARG A 80 -23.63 -18.97 -9.80
N LYS A 81 -22.44 -18.46 -10.18
CA LYS A 81 -22.17 -17.78 -11.46
C LYS A 81 -21.63 -18.82 -12.42
N ASN A 82 -22.45 -19.31 -13.35
CA ASN A 82 -22.11 -20.46 -14.19
C ASN A 82 -21.34 -20.02 -15.44
N TYR A 83 -20.12 -20.52 -15.61
CA TYR A 83 -19.33 -20.37 -16.82
C TYR A 83 -18.25 -21.44 -16.91
N PHE A 84 -17.90 -21.83 -18.15
CA PHE A 84 -16.90 -22.85 -18.42
C PHE A 84 -15.59 -22.18 -18.79
N TYR A 85 -14.57 -22.38 -17.94
CA TYR A 85 -13.22 -21.95 -18.22
C TYR A 85 -12.23 -22.86 -17.48
N PRO A 86 -11.02 -23.12 -18.03
CA PRO A 86 -10.10 -24.12 -17.42
C PRO A 86 -9.68 -23.80 -15.99
N ASP A 87 -9.63 -22.52 -15.59
CA ASP A 87 -9.30 -22.08 -14.24
C ASP A 87 -10.49 -22.12 -13.25
N ASN A 88 -11.68 -22.45 -13.75
CA ASN A 88 -12.90 -22.59 -12.96
C ASN A 88 -13.29 -24.08 -12.85
N PRO A 89 -12.71 -24.84 -11.89
CA PRO A 89 -12.73 -26.30 -11.91
C PRO A 89 -14.12 -26.92 -11.74
N GLN A 90 -15.04 -26.22 -11.07
CA GLN A 90 -16.42 -26.68 -10.86
C GLN A 90 -17.40 -26.16 -11.93
N ASN A 91 -16.91 -25.41 -12.94
CA ASN A 91 -17.69 -24.77 -13.99
C ASN A 91 -18.71 -23.73 -13.51
N TYR A 92 -18.61 -23.31 -12.27
CA TYR A 92 -19.27 -22.15 -11.69
C TYR A 92 -18.38 -21.52 -10.64
N GLN A 93 -18.53 -20.23 -10.41
CA GLN A 93 -17.92 -19.49 -9.32
C GLN A 93 -18.99 -19.25 -8.25
N ILE A 94 -18.67 -19.51 -6.99
CA ILE A 94 -19.56 -19.13 -5.88
C ILE A 94 -19.32 -17.66 -5.59
N SER A 95 -20.39 -16.86 -5.65
CA SER A 95 -20.40 -15.42 -5.50
C SER A 95 -21.70 -14.98 -4.83
N GLN A 96 -22.01 -13.69 -4.83
CA GLN A 96 -23.27 -13.14 -4.30
C GLN A 96 -23.84 -12.12 -5.30
N LEU A 97 -24.97 -12.40 -5.93
CA LEU A 97 -25.60 -11.46 -6.84
C LEU A 97 -26.82 -10.77 -6.21
N TYR A 98 -27.74 -11.56 -5.63
CA TYR A 98 -29.04 -11.03 -5.21
C TYR A 98 -29.04 -10.45 -3.79
N LEU A 99 -28.20 -11.00 -2.91
CA LEU A 99 -28.11 -10.59 -1.51
C LEU A 99 -26.64 -10.51 -1.09
N PRO A 100 -25.91 -9.49 -1.55
CA PRO A 100 -24.51 -9.27 -1.17
C PRO A 100 -24.40 -9.02 0.33
N ILE A 101 -23.17 -9.08 0.87
CA ILE A 101 -22.98 -8.89 2.32
C ILE A 101 -23.30 -7.47 2.78
N CYS A 102 -23.05 -6.46 1.94
CA CYS A 102 -23.41 -5.08 2.26
C CYS A 102 -23.55 -4.22 1.00
N HIS A 103 -24.15 -3.04 1.16
CA HIS A 103 -24.48 -2.12 0.07
C HIS A 103 -24.55 -0.65 0.56
N ASP A 104 -24.73 0.29 -0.38
CA ASP A 104 -24.94 1.73 -0.13
C ASP A 104 -23.91 2.36 0.81
N GLY A 105 -22.62 2.08 0.55
CA GLY A 105 -21.51 2.67 1.28
C GLY A 105 -20.93 3.91 0.59
N HIS A 106 -19.86 4.43 1.16
CA HIS A 106 -19.06 5.47 0.51
C HIS A 106 -17.65 5.60 1.08
N VAL A 107 -16.74 6.13 0.26
CA VAL A 107 -15.42 6.59 0.65
C VAL A 107 -15.29 8.07 0.33
N GLU A 108 -14.78 8.86 1.26
CA GLU A 108 -14.48 10.28 1.03
C GLU A 108 -13.03 10.43 0.57
N ILE A 109 -12.84 11.06 -0.58
CA ILE A 109 -11.52 11.35 -1.16
C ILE A 109 -11.24 12.85 -1.14
N ASP A 110 -9.96 13.21 -1.09
CA ASP A 110 -9.52 14.59 -1.21
C ASP A 110 -9.25 14.90 -2.69
N THR A 111 -9.80 16.01 -3.17
CA THR A 111 -9.61 16.52 -4.54
C THR A 111 -9.17 17.99 -4.49
N PRO A 112 -8.59 18.54 -5.57
CA PRO A 112 -8.27 19.97 -5.62
C PRO A 112 -9.48 20.91 -5.38
N ALA A 113 -10.69 20.42 -5.61
CA ALA A 113 -11.93 21.15 -5.37
C ALA A 113 -12.50 20.95 -3.95
N GLY A 114 -11.82 20.17 -3.09
CA GLY A 114 -12.25 19.81 -1.75
C GLY A 114 -12.60 18.32 -1.62
N LYS A 115 -13.26 17.97 -0.54
CA LYS A 115 -13.66 16.60 -0.26
C LYS A 115 -14.80 16.15 -1.16
N LYS A 116 -14.69 14.93 -1.68
CA LYS A 116 -15.70 14.31 -2.54
C LYS A 116 -16.05 12.92 -2.03
N LYS A 117 -17.33 12.62 -1.92
CA LYS A 117 -17.83 11.27 -1.63
C LYS A 117 -17.94 10.48 -2.92
N ILE A 118 -17.36 9.28 -2.89
CA ILE A 118 -17.55 8.26 -3.94
C ILE A 118 -18.41 7.16 -3.34
N GLY A 119 -19.55 6.92 -3.93
CA GLY A 119 -20.49 5.88 -3.50
C GLY A 119 -19.93 4.47 -3.73
N ILE A 120 -20.29 3.56 -2.86
CA ILE A 120 -20.10 2.12 -3.03
C ILE A 120 -21.49 1.51 -3.20
N HIS A 121 -21.73 0.93 -4.37
CA HIS A 121 -22.99 0.29 -4.69
C HIS A 121 -23.20 -0.94 -3.81
N GLU A 122 -22.22 -1.85 -3.83
CA GLU A 122 -22.23 -3.07 -3.02
C GLU A 122 -20.83 -3.61 -2.77
N ILE A 123 -20.74 -4.50 -1.78
CA ILE A 123 -19.62 -5.39 -1.57
C ILE A 123 -20.18 -6.81 -1.49
N HIS A 124 -19.60 -7.72 -2.25
CA HIS A 124 -19.96 -9.12 -2.18
C HIS A 124 -18.72 -10.01 -2.03
N MET A 125 -18.94 -11.19 -1.46
CA MET A 125 -17.91 -12.21 -1.29
C MET A 125 -17.95 -13.19 -2.44
N GLU A 126 -16.77 -13.62 -2.88
CA GLU A 126 -16.64 -14.63 -3.93
C GLU A 126 -15.35 -15.44 -3.75
N GLU A 127 -15.23 -16.52 -4.50
CA GLU A 127 -13.98 -17.29 -4.62
C GLU A 127 -13.16 -16.86 -5.83
N ASP A 128 -11.82 -16.82 -5.70
CA ASP A 128 -10.97 -16.58 -6.86
C ASP A 128 -10.87 -17.83 -7.74
N ALA A 129 -10.58 -17.63 -9.02
CA ALA A 129 -10.32 -18.68 -9.98
C ALA A 129 -8.86 -19.16 -9.89
N GLY A 130 -8.55 -20.29 -10.50
CA GLY A 130 -7.18 -20.76 -10.69
C GLY A 130 -6.36 -19.83 -11.58
N LYS A 131 -5.11 -20.19 -11.82
CA LYS A 131 -4.20 -19.45 -12.69
C LYS A 131 -3.94 -20.25 -13.96
N LEU A 132 -4.11 -19.61 -15.13
CA LEU A 132 -3.69 -20.16 -16.41
C LEU A 132 -2.29 -19.67 -16.76
N ILE A 133 -1.45 -20.60 -17.17
CA ILE A 133 -0.10 -20.34 -17.67
C ILE A 133 -0.08 -20.87 -19.12
N HIS A 134 -0.03 -19.92 -20.05
CA HIS A 134 0.09 -20.26 -21.47
C HIS A 134 1.56 -20.57 -21.78
N ASP A 135 1.80 -21.74 -22.34
CA ASP A 135 3.14 -22.10 -22.81
C ASP A 135 3.39 -21.44 -24.17
N GLU A 136 4.55 -20.80 -24.33
CA GLU A 136 4.92 -20.11 -25.57
C GLU A 136 5.48 -21.10 -26.62
N TRP A 137 5.86 -22.29 -26.20
CA TRP A 137 6.55 -23.28 -27.02
C TRP A 137 5.67 -24.47 -27.40
N GLU A 138 4.68 -24.78 -26.56
CA GLU A 138 3.73 -25.86 -26.79
C GLU A 138 2.31 -25.28 -26.90
N ASP A 139 1.50 -25.85 -27.80
CA ASP A 139 0.09 -25.47 -27.96
C ASP A 139 -0.75 -26.02 -26.77
N CYS A 140 -0.39 -25.59 -25.57
CA CYS A 140 -1.06 -26.01 -24.35
C CYS A 140 -1.14 -24.87 -23.34
N SER A 141 -2.03 -25.02 -22.36
CA SER A 141 -2.12 -24.17 -21.20
C SER A 141 -2.05 -25.01 -19.93
N LEU A 142 -1.17 -24.65 -19.02
CA LEU A 142 -1.08 -25.28 -17.71
C LEU A 142 -2.04 -24.57 -16.74
N VAL A 143 -2.63 -25.32 -15.83
CA VAL A 143 -3.58 -24.80 -14.85
C VAL A 143 -3.04 -25.03 -13.45
N ASP A 144 -2.90 -23.95 -12.68
CA ASP A 144 -2.56 -23.99 -11.26
C ASP A 144 -3.78 -23.59 -10.42
N TYR A 145 -4.29 -24.54 -9.64
CA TYR A 145 -5.45 -24.37 -8.76
C TYR A 145 -5.08 -23.89 -7.34
N ASN A 146 -3.84 -23.53 -7.05
CA ASN A 146 -3.48 -23.01 -5.74
C ASN A 146 -4.32 -21.77 -5.37
N ARG A 147 -4.61 -20.91 -6.34
CA ARG A 147 -5.45 -19.72 -6.12
C ARG A 147 -6.95 -20.05 -6.12
N SER A 148 -7.40 -21.12 -6.77
CA SER A 148 -8.82 -21.48 -6.81
C SER A 148 -9.42 -21.61 -5.42
N GLY A 149 -10.46 -20.82 -5.13
CA GLY A 149 -11.10 -20.77 -3.82
C GLY A 149 -10.40 -19.84 -2.80
N VAL A 150 -9.40 -19.06 -3.19
CA VAL A 150 -8.88 -17.97 -2.36
C VAL A 150 -10.01 -16.95 -2.13
N PRO A 151 -10.24 -16.49 -0.88
CA PRO A 151 -11.35 -15.60 -0.59
C PRO A 151 -11.16 -14.23 -1.23
N LEU A 152 -12.15 -13.76 -1.95
CA LEU A 152 -12.24 -12.42 -2.49
C LEU A 152 -13.42 -11.67 -1.90
N ILE A 153 -13.27 -10.36 -1.82
CA ILE A 153 -14.38 -9.41 -1.85
C ILE A 153 -14.28 -8.58 -3.12
N GLU A 154 -15.40 -8.37 -3.78
CA GLU A 154 -15.53 -7.40 -4.86
C GLU A 154 -16.27 -6.18 -4.33
N ILE A 155 -15.66 -5.00 -4.51
CA ILE A 155 -16.17 -3.70 -4.10
C ILE A 155 -16.58 -2.95 -5.36
N VAL A 156 -17.86 -2.75 -5.56
CA VAL A 156 -18.41 -2.07 -6.75
C VAL A 156 -18.71 -0.63 -6.38
N SER A 157 -18.04 0.32 -7.03
CA SER A 157 -18.32 1.75 -6.81
C SER A 157 -19.49 2.25 -7.65
N GLU A 158 -20.13 3.32 -7.19
CA GLU A 158 -21.00 4.14 -8.05
C GLU A 158 -20.14 4.88 -9.12
N PRO A 159 -20.73 5.27 -10.27
CA PRO A 159 -19.99 5.96 -11.34
C PRO A 159 -19.80 7.46 -11.03
N ASP A 160 -19.24 7.75 -9.88
CA ASP A 160 -19.09 9.11 -9.34
C ASP A 160 -17.78 9.78 -9.72
N MET A 161 -16.77 9.00 -10.13
CA MET A 161 -15.45 9.53 -10.47
C MET A 161 -15.44 10.15 -11.87
N ARG A 162 -14.58 11.18 -12.04
CA ARG A 162 -14.53 12.00 -13.27
C ARG A 162 -13.14 12.08 -13.87
N SER A 163 -12.12 11.63 -13.18
CA SER A 163 -10.71 11.70 -13.63
C SER A 163 -9.88 10.54 -13.12
N GLY A 164 -8.71 10.31 -13.74
CA GLY A 164 -7.73 9.35 -13.27
C GLY A 164 -7.22 9.67 -11.85
N ASP A 165 -7.06 10.95 -11.52
CA ASP A 165 -6.62 11.38 -10.18
C ASP A 165 -7.64 11.02 -9.10
N GLU A 166 -8.94 11.19 -9.37
CA GLU A 166 -9.99 10.76 -8.45
C GLU A 166 -10.02 9.24 -8.27
N VAL A 167 -9.77 8.49 -9.34
CA VAL A 167 -9.66 7.02 -9.29
C VAL A 167 -8.47 6.59 -8.42
N ILE A 168 -7.31 7.22 -8.61
CA ILE A 168 -6.13 6.92 -7.78
C ILE A 168 -6.39 7.26 -6.31
N ALA A 169 -6.93 8.45 -6.03
CA ALA A 169 -7.26 8.86 -4.67
C ALA A 169 -8.25 7.89 -3.98
N TYR A 170 -9.25 7.40 -4.73
CA TYR A 170 -10.18 6.40 -4.23
C TYR A 170 -9.50 5.07 -3.93
N LEU A 171 -8.70 4.54 -4.87
CA LEU A 171 -8.00 3.27 -4.71
C LEU A 171 -6.98 3.29 -3.59
N GLU A 172 -6.21 4.39 -3.46
CA GLU A 172 -5.26 4.57 -2.35
C GLU A 172 -5.96 4.62 -1.00
N LYS A 173 -7.06 5.36 -0.91
CA LYS A 173 -7.86 5.44 0.32
C LYS A 173 -8.44 4.09 0.70
N LEU A 174 -9.03 3.38 -0.27
CA LEU A 174 -9.61 2.05 -0.07
C LEU A 174 -8.52 1.05 0.35
N ARG A 175 -7.38 1.04 -0.32
CA ARG A 175 -6.23 0.20 0.01
C ARG A 175 -5.80 0.39 1.46
N LEU A 176 -5.62 1.64 1.89
CA LEU A 176 -5.21 1.95 3.25
C LEU A 176 -6.25 1.52 4.29
N ILE A 177 -7.54 1.73 4.03
CA ILE A 177 -8.60 1.24 4.93
C ILE A 177 -8.46 -0.27 5.12
N ILE A 178 -8.35 -1.03 4.03
CA ILE A 178 -8.29 -2.50 4.06
C ILE A 178 -7.00 -2.99 4.74
N GLN A 179 -5.85 -2.34 4.48
CA GLN A 179 -4.58 -2.66 5.14
C GLN A 179 -4.63 -2.36 6.64
N TYR A 180 -5.20 -1.24 7.06
CA TYR A 180 -5.36 -0.90 8.47
C TYR A 180 -6.26 -1.89 9.22
N LEU A 181 -7.29 -2.40 8.55
CA LEU A 181 -8.13 -3.48 9.09
C LEU A 181 -7.40 -4.83 9.18
N GLY A 182 -6.24 -4.98 8.54
CA GLY A 182 -5.54 -6.25 8.41
C GLY A 182 -6.29 -7.28 7.55
N ALA A 183 -7.22 -6.82 6.71
CA ALA A 183 -8.06 -7.69 5.90
C ALA A 183 -7.36 -8.17 4.61
N SER A 184 -6.38 -7.41 4.11
CA SER A 184 -5.53 -7.75 2.96
C SER A 184 -4.23 -6.94 2.99
N ASP A 185 -3.19 -7.43 2.31
CA ASP A 185 -1.98 -6.66 2.01
C ASP A 185 -2.15 -5.72 0.81
N CYS A 186 -3.18 -5.95 -0.02
CA CYS A 186 -3.55 -5.12 -1.16
C CYS A 186 -2.40 -4.85 -2.15
N LYS A 187 -1.59 -5.84 -2.46
CA LYS A 187 -0.49 -5.74 -3.43
C LYS A 187 -0.99 -5.93 -4.86
N LEU A 188 -0.95 -4.87 -5.67
CA LEU A 188 -1.35 -4.95 -7.08
C LEU A 188 -0.42 -5.86 -7.89
N GLN A 189 0.87 -5.90 -7.58
CA GLN A 189 1.87 -6.69 -8.31
C GLN A 189 1.69 -8.19 -8.10
N GLU A 190 1.28 -8.61 -6.91
CA GLU A 190 0.97 -10.01 -6.58
C GLU A 190 -0.47 -10.38 -6.94
N GLY A 191 -1.31 -9.38 -7.27
CA GLY A 191 -2.71 -9.57 -7.66
C GLY A 191 -3.68 -9.69 -6.49
N SER A 192 -3.23 -9.44 -5.23
CA SER A 192 -4.13 -9.43 -4.07
C SER A 192 -5.05 -8.21 -4.02
N MET A 193 -4.80 -7.19 -4.86
CA MET A 193 -5.74 -6.14 -5.20
C MET A 193 -5.76 -5.95 -6.71
N ARG A 194 -6.94 -5.90 -7.31
CA ARG A 194 -7.15 -5.70 -8.77
C ARG A 194 -8.26 -4.70 -8.95
N ALA A 195 -8.20 -3.88 -10.00
CA ALA A 195 -9.25 -2.92 -10.32
C ALA A 195 -9.59 -2.99 -11.81
N ASP A 196 -10.86 -3.19 -12.11
CA ASP A 196 -11.42 -3.05 -13.45
C ASP A 196 -12.10 -1.68 -13.54
N VAL A 197 -11.82 -0.95 -14.62
CA VAL A 197 -12.31 0.41 -14.82
C VAL A 197 -13.46 0.41 -15.81
N ASN A 198 -14.62 0.80 -15.38
CA ASN A 198 -15.80 1.06 -16.22
C ASN A 198 -15.83 2.55 -16.57
N LEU A 199 -15.68 2.89 -17.86
CA LEU A 199 -15.58 4.26 -18.33
C LEU A 199 -16.56 4.55 -19.45
N SER A 200 -17.21 5.70 -19.37
CA SER A 200 -17.97 6.29 -20.48
C SER A 200 -17.69 7.79 -20.60
N VAL A 201 -17.98 8.36 -21.77
CA VAL A 201 -17.86 9.80 -22.03
C VAL A 201 -19.23 10.35 -22.45
N ARG A 202 -19.60 11.51 -21.91
CA ARG A 202 -20.82 12.23 -22.27
C ARG A 202 -20.53 13.71 -22.53
N GLU A 203 -21.43 14.41 -23.22
CA GLU A 203 -21.35 15.86 -23.32
C GLU A 203 -21.52 16.50 -21.94
N ALA A 204 -20.70 17.50 -21.62
CA ALA A 204 -20.73 18.17 -20.34
C ALA A 204 -22.12 18.79 -20.08
N GLY A 205 -22.69 18.49 -18.91
CA GLY A 205 -24.05 18.92 -18.56
C GLY A 205 -25.17 18.00 -19.01
N SER A 206 -24.89 16.92 -19.75
CA SER A 206 -25.86 15.88 -20.06
C SER A 206 -26.17 15.04 -18.83
N SER A 207 -27.44 14.67 -18.61
CA SER A 207 -27.86 13.69 -17.62
C SER A 207 -27.77 12.24 -18.12
N GLU A 208 -27.71 12.06 -19.45
CA GLU A 208 -27.63 10.73 -20.07
C GLU A 208 -26.19 10.22 -20.03
N LEU A 209 -26.01 8.97 -19.61
CA LEU A 209 -24.70 8.31 -19.62
C LEU A 209 -24.31 7.91 -21.04
N GLY A 210 -23.03 7.98 -21.34
CA GLY A 210 -22.46 7.44 -22.57
C GLY A 210 -22.38 5.91 -22.53
N THR A 211 -21.96 5.32 -23.67
CA THR A 211 -21.73 3.87 -23.74
C THR A 211 -20.49 3.47 -22.95
N ARG A 212 -20.66 2.54 -22.03
CA ARG A 212 -19.61 2.06 -21.13
C ARG A 212 -18.67 1.08 -21.82
N THR A 213 -17.37 1.24 -21.59
CA THR A 213 -16.35 0.23 -21.86
C THR A 213 -15.70 -0.20 -20.54
N GLU A 214 -15.33 -1.46 -20.46
CA GLU A 214 -14.64 -2.05 -19.31
C GLU A 214 -13.16 -2.21 -19.66
N MET A 215 -12.27 -1.64 -18.82
CA MET A 215 -10.81 -1.71 -19.02
C MET A 215 -10.21 -2.70 -18.04
N LYS A 216 -9.50 -3.71 -18.56
CA LYS A 216 -8.82 -4.76 -17.78
C LYS A 216 -7.31 -4.75 -17.96
N ASN A 217 -6.61 -5.56 -17.16
CA ASN A 217 -5.15 -5.71 -17.16
C ASN A 217 -4.40 -4.45 -16.69
N LEU A 218 -4.85 -3.90 -15.60
CA LEU A 218 -4.34 -2.67 -15.00
C LEU A 218 -3.51 -3.01 -13.75
N ASN A 219 -2.20 -3.14 -13.91
CA ASN A 219 -1.32 -3.71 -12.90
C ASN A 219 -0.61 -2.66 -12.00
N SER A 220 -0.91 -1.39 -12.18
CA SER A 220 -0.39 -0.30 -11.33
C SER A 220 -1.30 0.92 -11.40
N PHE A 221 -1.25 1.78 -10.38
CA PHE A 221 -1.99 3.05 -10.39
C PHE A 221 -1.61 3.94 -11.58
N LYS A 222 -0.33 3.91 -11.99
CA LYS A 222 0.12 4.64 -13.18
C LYS A 222 -0.49 4.08 -14.47
N ALA A 223 -0.61 2.76 -14.59
CA ALA A 223 -1.27 2.12 -15.73
C ALA A 223 -2.76 2.44 -15.76
N ILE A 224 -3.43 2.46 -14.61
CA ILE A 224 -4.84 2.86 -14.48
C ILE A 224 -5.05 4.29 -15.00
N ALA A 225 -4.23 5.25 -14.54
CA ALA A 225 -4.34 6.65 -15.00
C ALA A 225 -4.15 6.79 -16.51
N ARG A 226 -3.13 6.11 -17.09
CA ARG A 226 -2.88 6.13 -18.54
C ARG A 226 -4.02 5.47 -19.33
N ALA A 227 -4.53 4.35 -18.84
CA ALA A 227 -5.65 3.67 -19.49
C ALA A 227 -6.93 4.52 -19.51
N ILE A 228 -7.24 5.20 -18.43
CA ILE A 228 -8.37 6.12 -18.35
C ILE A 228 -8.22 7.26 -19.38
N GLU A 229 -7.06 7.90 -19.43
CA GLU A 229 -6.85 9.01 -20.39
C GLU A 229 -6.82 8.51 -21.84
N GLY A 230 -6.23 7.36 -22.11
CA GLY A 230 -6.22 6.75 -23.44
C GLY A 230 -7.62 6.39 -23.93
N GLU A 231 -8.42 5.75 -23.08
CA GLU A 231 -9.79 5.36 -23.40
C GLU A 231 -10.72 6.57 -23.53
N ARG A 232 -10.56 7.57 -22.65
CA ARG A 232 -11.26 8.85 -22.76
C ARG A 232 -11.03 9.50 -24.12
N LYS A 233 -9.79 9.62 -24.57
CA LYS A 233 -9.44 10.19 -25.89
C LYS A 233 -10.07 9.39 -27.01
N ARG A 234 -9.94 8.06 -26.98
CA ARG A 234 -10.52 7.19 -28.01
C ARG A 234 -12.03 7.37 -28.13
N GLN A 235 -12.76 7.43 -27.02
CA GLN A 235 -14.22 7.61 -27.06
C GLN A 235 -14.61 8.99 -27.57
N ILE A 236 -13.91 10.06 -27.19
CA ILE A 236 -14.15 11.42 -27.70
C ILE A 236 -13.93 11.46 -29.21
N GLU A 237 -12.83 10.89 -29.72
CA GLU A 237 -12.52 10.84 -31.17
C GLU A 237 -13.65 10.13 -31.94
N LEU A 238 -14.12 8.97 -31.45
CA LEU A 238 -15.24 8.27 -32.09
C LEU A 238 -16.50 9.13 -32.12
N ILE A 239 -16.84 9.78 -31.01
CA ILE A 239 -18.06 10.62 -30.90
C ILE A 239 -17.94 11.83 -31.86
N GLU A 240 -16.78 12.47 -31.96
CA GLU A 240 -16.55 13.61 -32.84
C GLU A 240 -16.57 13.20 -34.33
N GLU A 241 -16.14 11.98 -34.64
CA GLU A 241 -16.24 11.39 -35.97
C GLU A 241 -17.66 10.89 -36.33
N GLY A 242 -18.60 10.99 -35.37
CA GLY A 242 -19.98 10.48 -35.55
C GLY A 242 -20.08 8.95 -35.54
N LYS A 243 -19.06 8.27 -35.03
CA LYS A 243 -19.06 6.80 -34.85
C LYS A 243 -19.60 6.42 -33.47
N PRO A 244 -20.32 5.31 -33.36
CA PRO A 244 -20.79 4.84 -32.05
C PRO A 244 -19.64 4.26 -31.23
N VAL A 245 -19.66 4.51 -29.94
CA VAL A 245 -18.89 3.74 -28.96
C VAL A 245 -19.57 2.40 -28.76
N VAL A 246 -18.84 1.29 -28.85
CA VAL A 246 -19.37 -0.06 -28.63
C VAL A 246 -19.14 -0.47 -27.18
N GLN A 247 -20.15 -1.07 -26.56
CA GLN A 247 -20.01 -1.65 -25.21
C GLN A 247 -19.19 -2.95 -25.30
N GLU A 248 -17.95 -2.89 -24.79
CA GLU A 248 -17.00 -3.99 -24.90
C GLU A 248 -16.03 -4.01 -23.73
N THR A 249 -15.44 -5.18 -23.46
CA THR A 249 -14.28 -5.32 -22.57
C THR A 249 -13.00 -5.11 -23.39
N ARG A 250 -12.14 -4.25 -22.90
CA ARG A 250 -10.86 -3.89 -23.55
C ARG A 250 -9.68 -4.21 -22.64
N ARG A 251 -8.59 -4.70 -23.21
CA ARG A 251 -7.33 -4.91 -22.51
C ARG A 251 -6.39 -3.73 -22.79
N TRP A 252 -5.82 -3.18 -21.71
CA TRP A 252 -4.79 -2.17 -21.80
C TRP A 252 -3.43 -2.79 -22.07
N ASP A 253 -2.69 -2.23 -23.02
CA ASP A 253 -1.28 -2.51 -23.30
C ASP A 253 -0.46 -1.28 -22.91
N ASP A 254 0.21 -1.37 -21.77
CA ASP A 254 0.94 -0.25 -21.18
C ASP A 254 2.18 0.14 -21.99
N ASN A 255 2.78 -0.80 -22.73
CA ASN A 255 3.92 -0.52 -23.61
C ASN A 255 3.52 0.23 -24.88
N LYS A 256 2.32 -0.04 -25.39
CA LYS A 256 1.78 0.61 -26.60
C LYS A 256 0.92 1.82 -26.27
N GLU A 257 0.66 2.09 -25.00
CA GLU A 257 -0.27 3.12 -24.51
C GLU A 257 -1.62 3.09 -25.25
N SER A 258 -2.12 1.90 -25.49
CA SER A 258 -3.36 1.68 -26.25
C SER A 258 -4.14 0.48 -25.73
N SER A 259 -5.43 0.45 -26.03
CA SER A 259 -6.31 -0.65 -25.69
C SER A 259 -6.80 -1.37 -26.93
N TYR A 260 -7.10 -2.67 -26.80
CA TYR A 260 -7.74 -3.46 -27.84
C TYR A 260 -8.93 -4.23 -27.28
N ALA A 261 -9.95 -4.43 -28.13
CA ALA A 261 -11.14 -5.15 -27.74
C ALA A 261 -10.83 -6.64 -27.48
N MET A 262 -11.30 -7.16 -26.37
CA MET A 262 -11.22 -8.59 -26.06
C MET A 262 -12.49 -9.33 -26.48
N ARG A 263 -13.65 -8.75 -26.18
CA ARG A 263 -14.98 -9.30 -26.51
C ARG A 263 -15.99 -8.16 -26.59
N SER A 264 -17.03 -8.37 -27.38
CA SER A 264 -18.16 -7.44 -27.51
C SER A 264 -19.34 -7.88 -26.63
N LYS A 265 -20.37 -7.03 -26.58
CA LYS A 265 -21.63 -7.34 -25.90
C LYS A 265 -22.33 -8.58 -26.48
N GLU A 266 -22.13 -8.86 -27.75
CA GLU A 266 -22.69 -10.07 -28.43
C GLU A 266 -22.13 -11.35 -27.85
N ASP A 267 -20.90 -11.30 -27.28
CA ASP A 267 -20.26 -12.41 -26.56
C ASP A 267 -20.63 -12.45 -25.07
N ALA A 268 -21.50 -11.56 -24.59
CA ALA A 268 -21.89 -11.52 -23.18
C ALA A 268 -22.59 -12.83 -22.81
N ARG A 269 -21.99 -13.55 -21.88
CA ARG A 269 -22.52 -14.82 -21.39
C ARG A 269 -23.66 -14.55 -20.43
N ASP A 270 -24.78 -15.27 -20.62
CA ASP A 270 -25.78 -15.44 -19.58
C ASP A 270 -25.20 -16.41 -18.53
N TYR A 271 -24.82 -15.89 -17.37
CA TYR A 271 -24.28 -16.69 -16.28
C TYR A 271 -25.31 -17.54 -15.56
N ARG A 272 -26.59 -17.39 -15.86
CA ARG A 272 -27.69 -18.18 -15.29
C ARG A 272 -27.54 -18.36 -13.78
N TYR A 273 -27.46 -17.25 -13.08
CA TYR A 273 -27.33 -17.24 -11.63
C TYR A 273 -28.49 -17.95 -10.95
N PHE A 274 -28.18 -18.73 -9.92
CA PHE A 274 -29.16 -19.28 -8.99
C PHE A 274 -28.51 -19.46 -7.60
N PRO A 275 -29.32 -19.49 -6.50
CA PRO A 275 -28.79 -19.71 -5.17
C PRO A 275 -28.01 -21.01 -5.06
N ASP A 276 -26.84 -20.97 -4.42
CA ASP A 276 -26.04 -22.19 -4.18
C ASP A 276 -26.78 -23.10 -3.20
N PRO A 277 -27.14 -24.34 -3.62
CA PRO A 277 -27.91 -25.25 -2.78
C PRO A 277 -27.12 -25.87 -1.63
N ASP A 278 -25.78 -25.82 -1.69
CA ASP A 278 -24.88 -26.44 -0.72
C ASP A 278 -24.49 -25.46 0.41
N LEU A 279 -24.78 -24.15 0.24
CA LEU A 279 -24.50 -23.12 1.21
C LEU A 279 -25.80 -22.54 1.79
N PRO A 280 -26.06 -22.77 3.08
CA PRO A 280 -27.22 -22.12 3.72
C PRO A 280 -27.07 -20.61 3.74
N PRO A 281 -28.17 -19.86 3.72
CA PRO A 281 -28.13 -18.41 3.96
C PRO A 281 -27.46 -18.08 5.28
N VAL A 282 -26.72 -16.97 5.29
CA VAL A 282 -26.04 -16.48 6.49
C VAL A 282 -26.89 -15.41 7.16
N VAL A 283 -27.14 -15.60 8.45
CA VAL A 283 -27.85 -14.62 9.29
C VAL A 283 -26.82 -13.89 10.16
N ILE A 284 -26.75 -12.58 10.01
CA ILE A 284 -25.80 -11.71 10.69
C ILE A 284 -26.56 -10.94 11.77
N SER A 285 -26.28 -11.24 13.05
CA SER A 285 -26.94 -10.58 14.17
C SER A 285 -26.36 -9.20 14.46
N ASP A 286 -27.15 -8.33 15.09
CA ASP A 286 -26.67 -7.04 15.60
C ASP A 286 -25.51 -7.19 16.59
N GLU A 287 -25.55 -8.26 17.41
CA GLU A 287 -24.46 -8.59 18.31
C GLU A 287 -23.16 -8.88 17.56
N TRP A 288 -23.22 -9.66 16.47
CA TRP A 288 -22.04 -9.95 15.67
C TRP A 288 -21.47 -8.67 15.02
N ILE A 289 -22.35 -7.84 14.43
CA ILE A 289 -21.97 -6.53 13.88
C ILE A 289 -21.34 -5.65 14.96
N GLY A 290 -21.95 -5.56 16.13
CA GLY A 290 -21.45 -4.79 17.27
C GLY A 290 -20.07 -5.28 17.75
N ASN A 291 -19.87 -6.58 17.81
CA ASN A 291 -18.59 -7.20 18.18
C ASN A 291 -17.49 -6.89 17.16
N ILE A 292 -17.78 -6.90 15.85
CA ILE A 292 -16.82 -6.53 14.82
C ILE A 292 -16.48 -5.04 14.93
N LYS A 293 -17.48 -4.19 15.03
CA LYS A 293 -17.32 -2.73 15.15
C LYS A 293 -16.47 -2.34 16.37
N SER A 294 -16.68 -3.00 17.50
CA SER A 294 -15.92 -2.72 18.74
C SER A 294 -14.44 -3.15 18.67
N ARG A 295 -14.10 -4.06 17.76
CA ARG A 295 -12.74 -4.58 17.57
C ARG A 295 -12.03 -3.96 16.37
N GLN A 296 -12.69 -3.08 15.63
CA GLN A 296 -12.02 -2.38 14.51
C GLN A 296 -10.84 -1.58 15.05
N PRO A 297 -9.66 -1.68 14.42
CA PRO A 297 -8.53 -0.84 14.77
C PRO A 297 -8.81 0.62 14.39
N GLU A 298 -8.09 1.53 15.00
CA GLU A 298 -8.06 2.93 14.60
C GLU A 298 -7.58 3.04 13.14
N LEU A 299 -8.37 3.68 12.29
CA LEU A 299 -8.04 3.87 10.88
C LEU A 299 -7.09 5.05 10.68
N ARG A 300 -6.49 5.14 9.49
CA ARG A 300 -5.51 6.17 9.15
C ARG A 300 -5.95 7.58 9.49
N THR A 301 -7.18 7.96 9.13
CA THR A 301 -7.68 9.33 9.34
C THR A 301 -7.74 9.70 10.83
N GLU A 302 -8.15 8.75 11.68
CA GLU A 302 -8.18 8.93 13.13
C GLU A 302 -6.77 8.99 13.71
N LYS A 303 -5.86 8.11 13.24
CA LYS A 303 -4.43 8.15 13.62
C LYS A 303 -3.76 9.46 13.23
N MET A 304 -4.01 9.99 12.03
CA MET A 304 -3.48 11.28 11.61
C MET A 304 -3.89 12.40 12.57
N ALA A 305 -5.17 12.47 12.92
CA ALA A 305 -5.69 13.47 13.86
C ALA A 305 -5.02 13.30 15.24
N ARG A 306 -4.95 12.08 15.75
CA ARG A 306 -4.32 11.76 17.02
C ARG A 306 -2.82 12.09 17.03
N TYR A 307 -2.07 11.82 15.96
CA TYR A 307 -0.64 12.12 15.88
C TYR A 307 -0.37 13.64 15.91
N GLN A 308 -1.24 14.43 15.32
CA GLN A 308 -1.16 15.89 15.40
C GLN A 308 -1.47 16.39 16.81
N GLU A 309 -2.50 15.84 17.47
CA GLU A 309 -2.94 16.27 18.80
C GLU A 309 -2.01 15.77 19.91
N GLU A 310 -1.71 14.48 19.98
CA GLU A 310 -0.96 13.87 21.08
C GLU A 310 0.56 14.03 20.94
N PHE A 311 1.08 13.87 19.71
CA PHE A 311 2.52 13.90 19.45
C PHE A 311 3.01 15.22 18.87
N ASN A 312 2.09 16.16 18.61
CA ASN A 312 2.40 17.49 18.03
C ASN A 312 3.25 17.35 16.74
N LEU A 313 2.87 16.36 15.89
CA LEU A 313 3.41 16.23 14.54
C LEU A 313 2.73 17.23 13.59
N SER A 314 3.45 17.63 12.54
CA SER A 314 2.82 18.37 11.45
C SER A 314 1.85 17.46 10.68
N GLU A 315 0.89 18.05 9.96
CA GLU A 315 0.02 17.28 9.04
C GLU A 315 0.84 16.48 8.03
N TYR A 316 1.90 17.07 7.50
CA TYR A 316 2.82 16.44 6.57
C TYR A 316 3.53 15.20 7.17
N ASP A 317 4.03 15.31 8.41
CA ASP A 317 4.70 14.21 9.09
C ASP A 317 3.73 13.08 9.41
N ALA A 318 2.53 13.44 9.90
CA ALA A 318 1.47 12.47 10.19
C ALA A 318 1.01 11.76 8.90
N ASP A 319 0.89 12.47 7.78
CA ASP A 319 0.52 11.91 6.48
C ASP A 319 1.53 10.86 6.00
N ILE A 320 2.82 11.17 6.04
CA ILE A 320 3.88 10.23 5.62
C ILE A 320 3.89 8.98 6.50
N ILE A 321 3.90 9.14 7.83
CA ILE A 321 3.99 8.00 8.76
C ILE A 321 2.76 7.10 8.65
N THR A 322 1.58 7.68 8.55
CA THR A 322 0.33 6.91 8.42
C THR A 322 0.05 6.42 7.01
N GLY A 323 0.87 6.77 6.04
CA GLY A 323 0.80 6.25 4.67
C GLY A 323 1.10 4.74 4.55
N SER A 324 1.71 4.15 5.59
CA SER A 324 1.86 2.70 5.78
C SER A 324 1.44 2.34 7.20
N LYS A 325 0.62 1.30 7.32
CA LYS A 325 0.22 0.77 8.64
C LYS A 325 1.45 0.29 9.42
N HIS A 326 2.35 -0.41 8.77
CA HIS A 326 3.55 -0.95 9.40
C HIS A 326 4.47 0.15 9.93
N MET A 327 4.67 1.23 9.15
CA MET A 327 5.42 2.39 9.60
C MET A 327 4.75 3.08 10.79
N ALA A 328 3.43 3.22 10.78
CA ALA A 328 2.67 3.78 11.89
C ALA A 328 2.81 2.92 13.16
N ASP A 329 2.74 1.60 13.04
CA ASP A 329 2.90 0.67 14.15
C ASP A 329 4.32 0.75 14.75
N ILE A 330 5.36 0.81 13.91
CA ILE A 330 6.76 1.03 14.37
C ILE A 330 6.90 2.39 15.06
N PHE A 331 6.34 3.45 14.48
CA PHE A 331 6.38 4.79 15.07
C PHE A 331 5.77 4.81 16.48
N GLU A 332 4.59 4.22 16.65
CA GLU A 332 3.93 4.16 17.96
C GLU A 332 4.76 3.34 18.97
N ALA A 333 5.28 2.19 18.56
CA ALA A 333 6.10 1.34 19.41
C ALA A 333 7.40 2.04 19.84
N VAL A 334 8.11 2.68 18.91
CA VAL A 334 9.32 3.45 19.21
C VAL A 334 9.02 4.61 20.15
N THR A 335 7.95 5.35 19.86
CA THR A 335 7.53 6.50 20.68
C THR A 335 7.15 6.08 22.09
N ALA A 336 6.46 4.96 22.25
CA ALA A 336 6.10 4.41 23.57
C ALA A 336 7.34 4.04 24.41
N ILE A 337 8.41 3.56 23.77
CA ILE A 337 9.65 3.19 24.44
C ILE A 337 10.50 4.40 24.80
N CYS A 338 10.75 5.30 23.81
CA CYS A 338 11.71 6.39 24.00
C CYS A 338 11.08 7.71 24.46
N GLY A 339 9.76 7.86 24.40
CA GLY A 339 9.06 9.10 24.76
C GLY A 339 9.32 10.30 23.84
N LYS A 340 9.90 10.08 22.64
CA LYS A 340 10.40 11.13 21.73
C LYS A 340 9.79 11.03 20.34
N ALA A 341 8.51 11.35 20.23
CA ALA A 341 7.75 11.21 18.99
C ALA A 341 8.38 11.92 17.79
N LYS A 342 8.87 13.16 17.95
CA LYS A 342 9.50 13.91 16.85
C LYS A 342 10.80 13.28 16.36
N GLU A 343 11.61 12.75 17.26
CA GLU A 343 12.83 12.03 16.85
C GLU A 343 12.50 10.71 16.17
N ALA A 344 11.55 9.93 16.71
CA ALA A 344 11.06 8.71 16.08
C ALA A 344 10.55 8.99 14.65
N ALA A 345 9.73 10.05 14.49
CA ALA A 345 9.25 10.49 13.19
C ALA A 345 10.41 10.84 12.24
N ASN A 346 11.38 11.64 12.69
CA ASN A 346 12.52 12.02 11.88
C ASN A 346 13.36 10.83 11.40
N TRP A 347 13.62 9.83 12.27
CA TRP A 347 14.35 8.63 11.88
C TRP A 347 13.61 7.82 10.83
N LEU A 348 12.31 7.64 10.98
CA LEU A 348 11.49 6.91 10.04
C LEU A 348 11.33 7.65 8.71
N MET A 349 10.99 8.93 8.74
CA MET A 349 10.73 9.71 7.53
C MET A 349 11.99 10.02 6.72
N VAL A 350 13.13 10.20 7.37
CA VAL A 350 14.37 10.61 6.69
C VAL A 350 15.24 9.40 6.41
N GLU A 351 15.63 8.66 7.44
CA GLU A 351 16.62 7.59 7.27
C GLU A 351 15.98 6.28 6.79
N ALA A 352 14.85 5.85 7.37
CA ALA A 352 14.20 4.62 6.91
C ALA A 352 13.67 4.78 5.49
N MET A 353 12.98 5.90 5.16
CA MET A 353 12.50 6.15 3.79
C MET A 353 13.63 6.25 2.77
N ARG A 354 14.81 6.80 3.15
CA ARG A 354 15.99 6.80 2.29
C ARG A 354 16.45 5.38 1.99
N LEU A 355 16.57 4.52 3.01
CA LEU A 355 17.02 3.14 2.85
C LEU A 355 16.02 2.29 2.06
N LEU A 356 14.72 2.45 2.32
CA LEU A 356 13.66 1.80 1.52
C LEU A 356 13.81 2.12 0.04
N LYS A 357 14.00 3.40 -0.29
CA LYS A 357 14.18 3.85 -1.67
C LYS A 357 15.49 3.32 -2.29
N GLU A 358 16.58 3.28 -1.53
CA GLU A 358 17.87 2.77 -2.00
C GLU A 358 17.85 1.26 -2.29
N HIS A 359 17.05 0.51 -1.54
CA HIS A 359 16.90 -0.93 -1.69
C HIS A 359 15.68 -1.38 -2.50
N ASP A 360 14.89 -0.44 -3.03
CA ASP A 360 13.64 -0.70 -3.77
C ASP A 360 12.66 -1.56 -2.96
N MET A 361 12.49 -1.20 -1.68
CA MET A 361 11.65 -1.88 -0.71
C MET A 361 10.42 -1.05 -0.35
N ASP A 362 9.32 -1.73 -0.04
CA ASP A 362 8.12 -1.12 0.54
C ASP A 362 8.25 -1.00 2.07
N PRO A 363 7.56 -0.02 2.72
CA PRO A 363 7.57 0.13 4.18
C PRO A 363 7.17 -1.14 4.94
N GLU A 364 6.31 -1.97 4.36
CA GLU A 364 5.85 -3.24 4.93
C GLU A 364 6.96 -4.31 5.03
N GLU A 365 8.08 -4.11 4.34
CA GLU A 365 9.23 -5.04 4.33
C GLU A 365 10.27 -4.71 5.41
N MET A 366 10.09 -3.62 6.19
CA MET A 366 10.96 -3.31 7.31
C MET A 366 10.86 -4.38 8.40
N THR A 367 12.00 -4.93 8.81
CA THR A 367 12.07 -6.04 9.80
C THR A 367 12.76 -5.69 11.11
N PHE A 368 13.31 -4.48 11.24
CA PHE A 368 13.99 -4.07 12.46
C PHE A 368 13.01 -3.84 13.62
N SER A 369 13.48 -4.06 14.84
CA SER A 369 12.66 -3.89 16.04
C SER A 369 12.56 -2.43 16.49
N ALA A 370 11.42 -2.07 17.05
CA ALA A 370 11.19 -0.76 17.65
C ALA A 370 12.15 -0.48 18.82
N GLU A 371 12.51 -1.52 19.57
CA GLU A 371 13.44 -1.46 20.70
C GLU A 371 14.82 -0.99 20.24
N ASN A 372 15.34 -1.52 19.13
CA ASN A 372 16.65 -1.16 18.62
C ASN A 372 16.68 0.27 18.08
N LEU A 373 15.63 0.74 17.42
CA LEU A 373 15.52 2.12 17.02
C LEU A 373 15.38 3.05 18.25
N ALA A 374 14.61 2.69 19.25
CA ALA A 374 14.47 3.47 20.47
C ALA A 374 15.82 3.59 21.23
N LYS A 375 16.60 2.49 21.36
CA LYS A 375 17.95 2.53 21.91
C LYS A 375 18.87 3.45 21.14
N LEU A 376 18.83 3.39 19.81
CA LEU A 376 19.63 4.28 18.95
C LEU A 376 19.27 5.76 19.22
N ILE A 377 17.98 6.09 19.30
CA ILE A 377 17.52 7.43 19.61
C ILE A 377 18.08 7.90 20.97
N HIS A 378 18.06 7.03 21.99
CA HIS A 378 18.64 7.35 23.30
C HIS A 378 20.17 7.57 23.24
N LEU A 379 20.91 6.75 22.48
CA LEU A 379 22.37 6.90 22.32
C LEU A 379 22.73 8.22 21.65
N VAL A 380 21.95 8.67 20.69
CA VAL A 380 22.16 9.97 20.03
C VAL A 380 21.78 11.13 20.94
N ASP A 381 20.64 11.03 21.62
CA ASP A 381 20.10 12.08 22.45
C ASP A 381 20.93 12.38 23.71
N ASN A 382 21.45 11.32 24.35
CA ASN A 382 22.33 11.47 25.51
C ASN A 382 23.79 11.80 25.14
N GLY A 383 24.09 11.97 23.85
CA GLY A 383 25.42 12.32 23.35
C GLY A 383 26.44 11.18 23.39
N THR A 384 26.01 9.94 23.62
CA THR A 384 26.92 8.76 23.57
C THR A 384 27.53 8.60 22.17
N ILE A 385 26.73 8.84 21.13
CA ILE A 385 27.14 8.94 19.73
C ILE A 385 26.55 10.20 19.11
N ASN A 386 27.21 10.74 18.10
CA ASN A 386 26.65 11.85 17.35
C ASN A 386 25.69 11.36 16.23
N ARG A 387 24.95 12.27 15.62
CA ARG A 387 23.95 11.92 14.59
C ARG A 387 24.56 11.26 13.34
N THR A 388 25.81 11.59 12.99
CA THR A 388 26.51 10.99 11.84
C THR A 388 26.78 9.50 12.07
N VAL A 389 27.34 9.19 13.24
CA VAL A 389 27.53 7.77 13.67
C VAL A 389 26.18 7.08 13.84
N GLY A 390 25.19 7.81 14.37
CA GLY A 390 23.82 7.28 14.50
C GLY A 390 23.23 6.80 13.17
N LYS A 391 23.46 7.50 12.07
CA LYS A 391 23.03 7.06 10.73
C LYS A 391 23.70 5.76 10.28
N GLU A 392 25.02 5.64 10.48
CA GLU A 392 25.77 4.42 10.18
C GLU A 392 25.28 3.22 11.01
N VAL A 393 24.96 3.44 12.28
CA VAL A 393 24.37 2.42 13.16
C VAL A 393 22.97 2.05 12.71
N PHE A 394 22.16 3.03 12.29
CA PHE A 394 20.81 2.78 11.80
C PHE A 394 20.81 1.95 10.51
N GLU A 395 21.75 2.15 9.59
CA GLU A 395 21.90 1.30 8.41
C GLU A 395 22.13 -0.17 8.79
N LYS A 396 22.86 -0.42 9.88
CA LYS A 396 23.04 -1.78 10.42
C LYS A 396 21.79 -2.32 11.12
N ILE A 397 21.08 -1.49 11.85
CA ILE A 397 19.78 -1.86 12.42
C ILE A 397 18.81 -2.22 11.31
N PHE A 398 18.71 -1.40 10.26
CA PHE A 398 17.81 -1.62 9.14
C PHE A 398 18.10 -2.93 8.41
N ALA A 399 19.38 -3.23 8.15
CA ALA A 399 19.77 -4.41 7.38
C ALA A 399 19.80 -5.71 8.19
N GLU A 400 20.19 -5.67 9.47
CA GLU A 400 20.55 -6.85 10.26
C GLU A 400 19.85 -6.89 11.64
N ASN A 401 19.05 -5.88 11.96
CA ASN A 401 18.36 -5.71 13.26
C ASN A 401 19.29 -5.88 14.47
N ILE A 402 20.53 -5.33 14.38
CA ILE A 402 21.53 -5.43 15.45
C ILE A 402 21.11 -4.65 16.70
N ASP A 403 21.64 -5.04 17.87
CA ASP A 403 21.57 -4.23 19.09
C ASP A 403 22.55 -3.04 18.98
N PRO A 404 22.06 -1.79 18.98
CA PRO A 404 22.90 -0.62 18.77
C PRO A 404 23.88 -0.34 19.94
N GLU A 405 23.51 -0.69 21.18
CA GLU A 405 24.37 -0.48 22.34
C GLU A 405 25.60 -1.39 22.25
N GLN A 406 25.37 -2.67 21.95
CA GLN A 406 26.42 -3.65 21.79
C GLN A 406 27.31 -3.29 20.59
N TYR A 407 26.72 -2.93 19.46
CA TYR A 407 27.48 -2.56 18.25
C TYR A 407 28.35 -1.31 18.47
N VAL A 408 27.84 -0.29 19.13
CA VAL A 408 28.58 0.93 19.48
C VAL A 408 29.78 0.61 20.38
N GLU A 409 29.62 -0.29 21.36
CA GLU A 409 30.67 -0.72 22.24
C GLU A 409 31.76 -1.52 21.51
N GLU A 410 31.37 -2.54 20.76
CA GLU A 410 32.29 -3.41 20.00
C GLU A 410 33.12 -2.65 18.97
N LYS A 411 32.50 -1.67 18.31
CA LYS A 411 33.18 -0.83 17.30
C LYS A 411 33.85 0.41 17.90
N GLY A 412 33.70 0.63 19.21
CA GLY A 412 34.28 1.79 19.89
C GLY A 412 33.79 3.12 19.26
N LEU A 413 32.47 3.25 18.98
CA LEU A 413 31.90 4.39 18.27
C LEU A 413 31.45 5.53 19.20
N ARG A 414 31.69 5.43 20.50
CA ARG A 414 31.34 6.48 21.46
C ARG A 414 32.02 7.79 21.09
N VAL A 415 31.36 8.90 21.34
CA VAL A 415 31.94 10.24 21.18
C VAL A 415 33.13 10.36 22.12
N VAL A 416 34.26 10.80 21.59
CA VAL A 416 35.44 11.08 22.38
C VAL A 416 35.23 12.43 23.06
N ASN A 417 34.86 12.41 24.33
CA ASN A 417 34.66 13.62 25.15
C ASN A 417 35.96 14.05 25.87
N ASP A 418 37.07 13.40 25.62
CA ASP A 418 38.36 13.81 26.18
C ASP A 418 38.84 15.10 25.46
N GLU A 419 38.67 16.23 26.12
CA GLU A 419 39.02 17.56 25.60
C GLU A 419 40.53 17.68 25.37
N GLU A 420 41.37 16.95 26.13
CA GLU A 420 42.81 16.91 25.93
C GLU A 420 43.22 16.11 24.71
N GLU A 421 42.56 14.97 24.45
CA GLU A 421 42.79 14.18 23.26
C GLU A 421 42.34 14.94 22.01
N LEU A 422 41.15 15.53 22.07
CA LEU A 422 40.59 16.34 20.99
C LEU A 422 41.52 17.55 20.67
N ARG A 423 42.00 18.24 21.69
CA ARG A 423 42.92 19.37 21.55
C ARG A 423 44.24 18.93 20.88
N ARG A 424 44.83 17.80 21.30
CA ARG A 424 46.04 17.25 20.68
C ARG A 424 45.84 16.95 19.19
N VAL A 425 44.69 16.35 18.82
CA VAL A 425 44.40 16.03 17.43
C VAL A 425 44.24 17.32 16.61
N ILE A 426 43.54 18.30 17.14
CA ILE A 426 43.33 19.61 16.49
C ILE A 426 44.65 20.36 16.32
N GLU A 427 45.51 20.40 17.34
CA GLU A 427 46.86 21.00 17.25
C GLU A 427 47.72 20.34 16.17
N GLY A 428 47.63 19.02 16.05
CA GLY A 428 48.30 18.27 14.98
C GLY A 428 47.79 18.65 13.59
N ILE A 429 46.47 18.84 13.43
CA ILE A 429 45.87 19.24 12.15
C ILE A 429 46.19 20.70 11.81
N VAL A 430 46.13 21.60 12.76
CA VAL A 430 46.51 23.00 12.60
C VAL A 430 47.98 23.09 12.16
N SER A 431 48.88 22.35 12.82
CA SER A 431 50.30 22.28 12.50
C SER A 431 50.60 21.69 11.11
N ALA A 432 49.79 20.69 10.69
CA ALA A 432 49.93 20.05 9.38
C ALA A 432 49.38 20.89 8.20
N ASN A 433 48.61 21.93 8.50
CA ASN A 433 47.93 22.74 7.47
C ASN A 433 48.18 24.25 7.64
N PRO A 434 49.46 24.71 7.66
CA PRO A 434 49.79 26.11 7.91
C PRO A 434 49.16 27.09 6.91
N GLN A 435 49.05 26.68 5.64
CA GLN A 435 48.43 27.52 4.62
C GLN A 435 46.92 27.77 4.89
N SER A 436 46.21 26.78 5.42
CA SER A 436 44.80 26.95 5.78
C SER A 436 44.62 27.85 7.00
N VAL A 437 45.56 27.83 7.91
CA VAL A 437 45.63 28.76 9.06
C VAL A 437 45.82 30.18 8.59
N GLU A 438 46.76 30.43 7.69
CA GLU A 438 47.05 31.74 7.10
C GLU A 438 45.88 32.27 6.27
N ASP A 439 45.19 31.39 5.52
CA ASP A 439 43.98 31.71 4.78
C ASP A 439 42.83 32.13 5.74
N TYR A 440 42.67 31.45 6.87
CA TYR A 440 41.68 31.85 7.89
C TYR A 440 41.96 33.19 8.46
N HIS A 441 43.23 33.46 8.88
CA HIS A 441 43.63 34.77 9.39
C HIS A 441 43.52 35.90 8.34
N SER A 442 43.56 35.57 7.06
CA SER A 442 43.30 36.50 5.94
C SER A 442 41.80 36.73 5.65
N GLY A 443 40.89 36.14 6.43
CA GLY A 443 39.46 36.30 6.32
C GLY A 443 38.73 35.33 5.41
N LYS A 444 39.36 34.23 5.02
CA LYS A 444 38.72 33.17 4.19
C LYS A 444 38.00 32.15 5.09
N GLU A 445 36.74 32.37 5.37
CA GLU A 445 35.93 31.43 6.20
C GLU A 445 35.92 29.98 5.77
N LYS A 446 36.10 29.70 4.46
CA LYS A 446 36.17 28.33 3.94
C LYS A 446 37.36 27.53 4.50
N ALA A 447 38.42 28.19 4.90
CA ALA A 447 39.60 27.55 5.49
C ALA A 447 39.32 26.98 6.89
N PHE A 448 38.47 27.65 7.67
CA PHE A 448 37.99 27.11 8.94
C PHE A 448 37.16 25.82 8.75
N GLY A 449 36.22 25.83 7.81
CA GLY A 449 35.43 24.63 7.46
C GLY A 449 36.30 23.47 7.00
N PHE A 450 37.40 23.72 6.28
CA PHE A 450 38.39 22.70 5.89
C PHE A 450 39.06 22.08 7.11
N LEU A 451 39.55 22.88 8.06
CA LEU A 451 40.21 22.39 9.29
C LEU A 451 39.24 21.57 10.16
N VAL A 452 37.98 22.02 10.30
CA VAL A 452 36.91 21.22 10.94
C VAL A 452 36.73 19.89 10.25
N GLY A 453 36.61 19.87 8.92
CA GLY A 453 36.46 18.66 8.13
C GLY A 453 37.62 17.67 8.28
N GLN A 454 38.87 18.16 8.32
CA GLN A 454 40.06 17.35 8.56
C GLN A 454 40.08 16.77 9.98
N THR A 455 39.69 17.54 10.99
CA THR A 455 39.57 17.06 12.37
C THR A 455 38.52 15.94 12.47
N MET A 456 37.36 16.18 11.90
CA MET A 456 36.28 15.18 11.90
C MET A 456 36.70 13.88 11.20
N ARG A 457 37.42 13.95 10.08
CA ARG A 457 37.97 12.78 9.40
C ARG A 457 39.03 12.03 10.24
N SER A 458 39.94 12.77 10.88
CA SER A 458 40.98 12.18 11.75
C SER A 458 40.35 11.45 12.94
N MET A 459 39.33 12.00 13.49
CA MET A 459 38.52 11.43 14.60
C MET A 459 37.50 10.40 14.13
N LYS A 460 37.48 10.05 12.83
CA LYS A 460 36.52 9.12 12.23
C LYS A 460 35.06 9.46 12.56
N GLY A 461 34.71 10.75 12.60
CA GLY A 461 33.37 11.21 12.92
C GLY A 461 32.98 11.14 14.41
N LYS A 462 33.86 10.71 15.30
CA LYS A 462 33.58 10.51 16.73
C LYS A 462 33.69 11.77 17.60
N ALA A 463 34.13 12.88 17.06
CA ALA A 463 34.23 14.13 17.79
C ALA A 463 32.91 14.90 17.77
N ASP A 464 32.60 15.63 18.86
CA ASP A 464 31.49 16.58 18.85
C ASP A 464 31.86 17.80 17.99
N PRO A 465 31.08 18.10 16.91
CA PRO A 465 31.37 19.25 16.05
C PRO A 465 31.39 20.59 16.79
N GLY A 466 30.59 20.73 17.86
CA GLY A 466 30.55 21.91 18.69
C GLY A 466 31.87 22.10 19.46
N ALA A 467 32.39 21.03 20.07
CA ALA A 467 33.68 21.05 20.77
C ALA A 467 34.84 21.31 19.80
N VAL A 468 34.84 20.67 18.61
CA VAL A 468 35.84 20.93 17.56
C VAL A 468 35.83 22.38 17.14
N ASN A 469 34.69 22.97 16.87
CA ASN A 469 34.56 24.36 16.48
C ASN A 469 35.07 25.32 17.60
N ARG A 470 34.76 25.02 18.86
CA ARG A 470 35.19 25.82 20.01
C ARG A 470 36.72 25.78 20.14
N ILE A 471 37.29 24.57 20.17
CA ILE A 471 38.76 24.40 20.35
C ILE A 471 39.52 24.97 19.16
N LEU A 472 39.05 24.75 17.92
CA LEU A 472 39.67 25.40 16.74
C LEU A 472 39.67 26.92 16.82
N LYS A 473 38.58 27.52 17.26
CA LYS A 473 38.51 28.99 17.47
C LYS A 473 39.44 29.47 18.56
N GLU A 474 39.60 28.72 19.65
CA GLU A 474 40.55 29.01 20.70
C GLU A 474 42.00 28.94 20.23
N LEU A 475 42.34 27.99 19.35
CA LEU A 475 43.69 27.80 18.84
C LEU A 475 44.08 28.72 17.68
N LEU A 476 43.10 29.22 16.95
CA LEU A 476 43.30 30.08 15.80
C LEU A 476 43.18 31.60 16.17
N GLY A 477 42.65 31.90 17.35
CA GLY A 477 42.47 33.30 17.84
C GLY A 477 41.19 33.89 17.33
#